data_1a4f55aa7aca90f33698ac7610206821
#
_entry.id   1a4f55aa7aca90f33698ac7610206821
#
_cell.length_a   1.000
_cell.length_b   1.000
_cell.length_c   1.000
_cell.angle_alpha   90.00
_cell.angle_beta   90.00
_cell.angle_gamma   90.00
#
_symmetry.space_group_name_H-M   'P 1'
#
loop_
_entity.id
_entity.type
_entity.pdbx_description
1 polymer ?
#
loop_
_entity_poly.entity_id
_entity_poly.type
_entity_poly.pdbx_seq_one_letter_code
_entity_poly.pdbx_strand_id
1 'polypeptide(L)'
;RKGRYNYKEASMAKTNKDAAFGLRAIGKVGQNRDNQGLGEYSISSGDTTKIFFQDAVSATAAGTIHQAAASEAFLLGSLNGVFYTDPTTSKPTFANHYEGSIAASDIKAFVADDPYERFEIQSNKTSAHAQTDVFKNFNIEVTAGNAANNVSKSELNHSTSTTGTAQLKVTGISTEIENSTIGAANLNFVVMINEHLYNAKNNGI
;
A
#
# COMPACT_ATOMS: atom_id res chain seq x y z
N ARG A 1 -45.44 -17.16 36.08
CA ARG A 1 -44.52 -16.02 35.89
C ARG A 1 -43.32 -16.54 35.08
N LYS A 2 -43.26 -16.20 33.80
CA LYS A 2 -42.11 -16.47 32.94
C LYS A 2 -41.09 -15.34 33.11
N GLY A 3 -39.96 -15.61 33.77
CA GLY A 3 -38.84 -14.69 33.83
C GLY A 3 -38.27 -14.44 32.46
N ARG A 4 -38.27 -13.21 31.95
CA ARG A 4 -37.53 -12.79 30.78
C ARG A 4 -36.05 -12.68 31.19
N TYR A 5 -35.23 -13.58 30.71
CA TYR A 5 -33.77 -13.42 30.75
C TYR A 5 -33.39 -12.37 29.74
N ASN A 6 -33.10 -11.15 30.20
CA ASN A 6 -32.43 -10.14 29.39
C ASN A 6 -30.97 -10.52 29.25
N TYR A 7 -30.63 -11.20 28.19
CA TYR A 7 -29.24 -11.24 27.74
C TYR A 7 -28.88 -9.85 27.25
N LYS A 8 -28.27 -9.03 28.10
CA LYS A 8 -27.43 -7.94 27.62
C LYS A 8 -26.20 -8.62 27.01
N GLU A 9 -26.17 -8.79 25.71
CA GLU A 9 -24.92 -9.00 25.03
C GLU A 9 -24.02 -7.80 25.37
N ALA A 10 -23.03 -8.05 26.22
CA ALA A 10 -21.93 -7.12 26.38
C ALA A 10 -21.21 -7.08 25.03
N SER A 11 -21.59 -6.13 24.17
CA SER A 11 -20.82 -5.79 23.00
C SER A 11 -19.46 -5.32 23.51
N MET A 12 -18.50 -6.25 23.59
CA MET A 12 -17.11 -5.86 23.74
C MET A 12 -16.79 -4.99 22.54
N ALA A 13 -16.44 -3.73 22.79
CA ALA A 13 -16.02 -2.83 21.73
C ALA A 13 -14.85 -3.49 21.00
N LYS A 14 -15.08 -3.88 19.76
CA LYS A 14 -14.08 -4.53 18.94
C LYS A 14 -13.02 -3.48 18.63
N THR A 15 -11.79 -3.72 19.03
CA THR A 15 -10.66 -2.84 18.70
C THR A 15 -9.97 -3.35 17.45
N ASN A 16 -9.58 -2.44 16.55
CA ASN A 16 -8.73 -2.78 15.44
C ASN A 16 -7.31 -3.12 15.93
N LYS A 17 -6.59 -3.96 15.19
CA LYS A 17 -5.20 -4.31 15.49
C LYS A 17 -4.26 -3.31 14.83
N ASP A 18 -3.22 -2.92 15.52
CA ASP A 18 -2.08 -2.19 14.95
C ASP A 18 -1.14 -3.19 14.27
N ALA A 19 -1.24 -3.29 12.95
CA ALA A 19 -0.50 -4.25 12.13
C ALA A 19 -0.41 -3.75 10.68
N ALA A 20 0.35 -2.69 10.47
CA ALA A 20 0.56 -2.11 9.14
C ALA A 20 1.22 -3.08 8.16
N PHE A 21 0.84 -3.00 6.87
CA PHE A 21 1.26 -3.91 5.81
C PHE A 21 1.52 -3.23 4.45
N GLY A 22 1.46 -1.91 4.38
CA GLY A 22 1.66 -1.14 3.14
C GLY A 22 0.42 -1.10 2.24
N LEU A 23 0.64 -1.01 0.93
CA LEU A 23 -0.42 -0.98 -0.10
C LEU A 23 -0.72 -2.40 -0.60
N ARG A 24 -1.72 -3.05 -0.05
CA ARG A 24 -2.17 -4.38 -0.49
C ARG A 24 -3.19 -4.25 -1.61
N ALA A 25 -2.85 -4.68 -2.83
CA ALA A 25 -3.78 -4.70 -3.96
C ALA A 25 -4.92 -5.69 -3.69
N ILE A 26 -6.18 -5.25 -3.87
CA ILE A 26 -7.38 -6.03 -3.59
C ILE A 26 -8.34 -6.15 -4.77
N GLY A 27 -8.12 -5.42 -5.85
CA GLY A 27 -8.94 -5.46 -7.06
C GLY A 27 -9.10 -4.11 -7.71
N LYS A 28 -9.87 -4.03 -8.79
CA LYS A 28 -10.03 -2.83 -9.60
C LYS A 28 -11.41 -2.22 -9.45
N VAL A 29 -11.51 -0.95 -9.81
CA VAL A 29 -12.81 -0.26 -9.97
C VAL A 29 -13.48 -0.78 -11.23
N GLY A 30 -14.76 -1.14 -11.12
CA GLY A 30 -15.52 -1.72 -12.23
C GLY A 30 -15.55 -3.24 -12.23
N GLN A 31 -16.13 -3.84 -13.27
CA GLN A 31 -16.36 -5.29 -13.34
C GLN A 31 -15.34 -6.04 -14.19
N ASN A 32 -14.42 -5.35 -14.84
CA ASN A 32 -13.42 -6.01 -15.67
C ASN A 32 -12.33 -6.63 -14.80
N ARG A 33 -12.34 -7.95 -14.65
CA ARG A 33 -11.42 -8.72 -13.82
C ARG A 33 -10.23 -9.29 -14.59
N ASP A 34 -10.19 -9.09 -15.91
CA ASP A 34 -9.30 -9.86 -16.79
C ASP A 34 -7.86 -9.32 -16.87
N ASN A 35 -7.53 -8.24 -16.17
CA ASN A 35 -6.20 -7.64 -16.19
C ASN A 35 -5.57 -7.65 -14.79
N GLN A 36 -5.27 -8.83 -14.33
CA GLN A 36 -4.55 -9.08 -13.08
C GLN A 36 -3.02 -9.08 -13.27
N GLY A 37 -2.53 -8.56 -14.39
CA GLY A 37 -1.11 -8.47 -14.69
C GLY A 37 -0.40 -7.47 -13.77
N LEU A 38 0.87 -7.75 -13.47
CA LEU A 38 1.77 -6.83 -12.82
C LEU A 38 2.62 -6.16 -13.89
N GLY A 39 2.83 -4.85 -13.78
CA GLY A 39 3.80 -4.14 -14.59
C GLY A 39 5.22 -4.59 -14.26
N GLU A 40 6.09 -4.67 -15.27
CA GLU A 40 7.49 -5.04 -15.11
C GLU A 40 8.37 -3.80 -15.26
N TYR A 41 9.17 -3.51 -14.25
CA TYR A 41 10.04 -2.32 -14.21
C TYR A 41 11.44 -2.69 -13.78
N SER A 42 12.41 -1.85 -14.17
CA SER A 42 13.80 -2.03 -13.74
C SER A 42 14.05 -1.28 -12.42
N ILE A 43 14.88 -1.87 -11.54
CA ILE A 43 15.48 -1.18 -10.41
C ILE A 43 16.96 -0.94 -10.73
N SER A 44 17.48 0.22 -10.37
CA SER A 44 18.92 0.52 -10.56
C SER A 44 19.77 -0.42 -9.69
N SER A 45 20.80 -1.01 -10.27
CA SER A 45 21.78 -1.81 -9.52
C SER A 45 22.54 -0.99 -8.45
N GLY A 46 22.49 0.33 -8.53
CA GLY A 46 23.06 1.26 -7.54
C GLY A 46 22.08 1.67 -6.45
N ASP A 47 20.82 1.25 -6.50
CA ASP A 47 19.86 1.57 -5.45
C ASP A 47 20.20 0.76 -4.17
N THR A 48 20.47 1.49 -3.09
CA THR A 48 20.81 0.91 -1.80
C THR A 48 19.60 0.72 -0.89
N THR A 49 18.45 1.26 -1.29
CA THR A 49 17.23 1.26 -0.49
C THR A 49 16.52 -0.09 -0.62
N LYS A 50 16.26 -0.74 0.50
CA LYS A 50 15.43 -1.94 0.53
C LYS A 50 13.97 -1.56 0.26
N ILE A 51 13.33 -2.29 -0.67
CA ILE A 51 11.91 -2.13 -0.98
C ILE A 51 11.19 -3.39 -0.52
N PHE A 52 10.30 -3.23 0.45
CA PHE A 52 9.56 -4.34 1.03
C PHE A 52 8.35 -4.74 0.17
N PHE A 53 7.86 -5.95 0.37
CA PHE A 53 6.59 -6.40 -0.21
C PHE A 53 5.45 -5.46 0.17
N GLN A 54 4.68 -4.99 -0.80
CA GLN A 54 3.60 -4.02 -0.65
C GLN A 54 4.06 -2.58 -0.30
N ASP A 55 5.34 -2.25 -0.45
CA ASP A 55 5.76 -0.85 -0.44
C ASP A 55 5.24 -0.11 -1.67
N ALA A 56 4.86 1.14 -1.46
CA ALA A 56 4.62 2.05 -2.57
C ALA A 56 5.92 2.33 -3.31
N VAL A 57 5.85 2.34 -4.65
CA VAL A 57 6.98 2.65 -5.52
C VAL A 57 6.66 3.83 -6.42
N SER A 58 7.71 4.56 -6.81
CA SER A 58 7.65 5.67 -7.76
C SER A 58 8.73 5.51 -8.82
N ALA A 59 8.61 6.26 -9.90
CA ALA A 59 9.57 6.25 -11.00
C ALA A 59 10.66 7.30 -10.80
N THR A 60 11.84 7.04 -11.34
CA THR A 60 12.97 7.97 -11.37
C THR A 60 13.16 8.55 -12.78
N ALA A 61 13.81 9.69 -12.89
CA ALA A 61 14.17 10.29 -14.18
C ALA A 61 15.10 9.38 -15.04
N ALA A 62 15.72 8.37 -14.46
CA ALA A 62 16.52 7.36 -15.15
C ALA A 62 15.67 6.25 -15.79
N GLY A 63 14.33 6.30 -15.66
CA GLY A 63 13.43 5.27 -16.18
C GLY A 63 13.41 3.97 -15.36
N THR A 64 13.86 4.03 -14.11
CA THR A 64 13.81 2.94 -13.15
C THR A 64 12.80 3.27 -12.05
N ILE A 65 12.49 2.31 -11.17
CA ILE A 65 11.68 2.55 -10.00
C ILE A 65 12.50 2.50 -8.71
N HIS A 66 11.97 3.13 -7.67
CA HIS A 66 12.51 3.13 -6.32
C HIS A 66 11.38 3.09 -5.27
N GLN A 67 11.73 2.87 -3.99
CA GLN A 67 10.76 3.03 -2.89
C GLN A 67 10.26 4.47 -2.87
N ALA A 68 8.95 4.67 -2.93
CA ALA A 68 8.38 6.00 -2.87
C ALA A 68 8.64 6.66 -1.50
N ALA A 69 8.96 7.95 -1.52
CA ALA A 69 9.02 8.77 -0.32
C ALA A 69 7.63 9.32 0.05
N ALA A 70 7.44 9.69 1.33
CA ALA A 70 6.19 10.33 1.77
C ALA A 70 5.92 11.68 1.07
N SER A 71 6.97 12.33 0.54
CA SER A 71 6.89 13.59 -0.23
C SER A 71 6.82 13.40 -1.74
N GLU A 72 6.75 12.16 -2.24
CA GLU A 72 6.69 11.87 -3.66
C GLU A 72 5.46 12.52 -4.30
N ALA A 73 5.66 13.19 -5.45
CA ALA A 73 4.56 13.83 -6.16
C ALA A 73 3.60 12.82 -6.77
N PHE A 74 4.15 11.71 -7.28
CA PHE A 74 3.37 10.67 -7.95
C PHE A 74 3.77 9.29 -7.43
N LEU A 75 2.81 8.39 -7.33
CA LEU A 75 3.05 6.98 -7.07
C LEU A 75 2.81 6.18 -8.35
N LEU A 76 3.58 5.13 -8.55
CA LEU A 76 3.38 4.20 -9.66
C LEU A 76 2.48 3.03 -9.24
N GLY A 77 2.66 2.50 -8.05
CA GLY A 77 1.92 1.33 -7.59
C GLY A 77 2.53 0.71 -6.34
N SER A 78 2.28 -0.58 -6.16
CA SER A 78 2.74 -1.38 -5.02
C SER A 78 3.66 -2.51 -5.48
N LEU A 79 4.82 -2.69 -4.83
CA LEU A 79 5.76 -3.78 -5.13
C LEU A 79 5.15 -5.13 -4.73
N ASN A 80 5.15 -6.07 -5.70
CA ASN A 80 4.70 -7.44 -5.46
C ASN A 80 5.83 -8.47 -5.47
N GLY A 81 7.00 -8.11 -5.95
CA GLY A 81 8.18 -8.95 -5.96
C GLY A 81 9.23 -8.50 -6.94
N VAL A 82 10.37 -9.17 -6.94
CA VAL A 82 11.50 -8.92 -7.83
C VAL A 82 12.07 -10.21 -8.39
N PHE A 83 12.67 -10.10 -9.57
CA PHE A 83 13.50 -11.13 -10.18
C PHE A 83 14.86 -10.55 -10.52
N TYR A 84 15.91 -11.30 -10.32
CA TYR A 84 17.27 -10.96 -10.79
C TYR A 84 18.14 -12.21 -10.86
N THR A 85 19.25 -12.14 -11.58
CA THR A 85 20.31 -13.15 -11.51
C THR A 85 21.25 -12.78 -10.37
N ASP A 86 21.33 -13.63 -9.36
CA ASP A 86 22.21 -13.41 -8.20
C ASP A 86 23.67 -13.29 -8.66
N PRO A 87 24.35 -12.15 -8.41
CA PRO A 87 25.69 -11.90 -8.92
C PRO A 87 26.77 -12.80 -8.30
N THR A 88 26.49 -13.41 -7.15
CA THR A 88 27.44 -14.30 -6.47
C THR A 88 27.29 -15.75 -6.92
N THR A 89 26.03 -16.22 -7.06
CA THR A 89 25.77 -17.63 -7.37
C THR A 89 25.44 -17.89 -8.84
N SER A 90 25.20 -16.82 -9.61
CA SER A 90 24.73 -16.85 -11.02
C SER A 90 23.40 -17.61 -11.18
N LYS A 91 22.56 -17.62 -10.16
CA LYS A 91 21.26 -18.32 -10.17
C LYS A 91 20.12 -17.33 -10.34
N PRO A 92 19.08 -17.67 -11.13
CA PRO A 92 17.82 -16.93 -11.14
C PRO A 92 17.22 -16.90 -9.71
N THR A 93 16.88 -15.71 -9.26
CA THR A 93 16.36 -15.48 -7.90
C THR A 93 15.05 -14.70 -7.98
N PHE A 94 14.02 -15.23 -7.34
CA PHE A 94 12.76 -14.54 -7.10
C PHE A 94 12.63 -14.22 -5.60
N ALA A 95 12.27 -12.99 -5.29
CA ALA A 95 12.00 -12.58 -3.91
C ALA A 95 10.74 -11.69 -3.88
N ASN A 96 10.06 -11.67 -2.74
CA ASN A 96 8.92 -10.77 -2.55
C ASN A 96 9.33 -9.31 -2.32
N HIS A 97 10.62 -9.02 -2.17
CA HIS A 97 11.18 -7.72 -1.84
C HIS A 97 12.51 -7.50 -2.59
N TYR A 98 12.94 -6.25 -2.65
CA TYR A 98 14.28 -5.88 -3.11
C TYR A 98 15.16 -5.60 -1.90
N GLU A 99 16.28 -6.29 -1.77
CA GLU A 99 17.15 -6.19 -0.57
C GLU A 99 17.96 -4.90 -0.50
N GLY A 100 18.11 -4.19 -1.62
CA GLY A 100 19.04 -3.07 -1.75
C GLY A 100 20.45 -3.53 -2.13
N SER A 101 21.19 -2.66 -2.83
CA SER A 101 22.61 -2.89 -3.18
C SER A 101 22.89 -4.20 -3.93
N ILE A 102 21.93 -4.70 -4.71
CA ILE A 102 22.13 -5.89 -5.56
C ILE A 102 22.87 -5.47 -6.83
N ALA A 103 24.09 -5.99 -7.02
CA ALA A 103 24.94 -5.67 -8.18
C ALA A 103 24.57 -6.50 -9.42
N ALA A 104 23.29 -6.61 -9.74
CA ALA A 104 22.78 -7.25 -10.94
C ALA A 104 22.28 -6.21 -11.95
N SER A 105 22.42 -6.48 -13.24
CA SER A 105 21.95 -5.58 -14.31
C SER A 105 20.58 -5.93 -14.85
N ASP A 106 20.01 -7.06 -14.43
CA ASP A 106 18.76 -7.63 -14.92
C ASP A 106 17.63 -7.60 -13.87
N ILE A 107 17.73 -6.67 -12.91
CA ILE A 107 16.73 -6.56 -11.82
C ILE A 107 15.39 -6.11 -12.42
N LYS A 108 14.37 -6.94 -12.25
CA LYS A 108 12.98 -6.69 -12.63
C LYS A 108 12.10 -6.66 -11.40
N ALA A 109 11.34 -5.60 -11.25
CA ALA A 109 10.33 -5.47 -10.21
C ALA A 109 8.94 -5.68 -10.81
N PHE A 110 8.10 -6.41 -10.12
CA PHE A 110 6.70 -6.63 -10.47
C PHE A 110 5.82 -5.74 -9.60
N VAL A 111 5.07 -4.85 -10.22
CA VAL A 111 4.32 -3.78 -9.56
C VAL A 111 2.84 -3.87 -9.93
N ALA A 112 1.96 -3.77 -8.93
CA ALA A 112 0.54 -3.53 -9.17
C ALA A 112 0.37 -2.05 -9.50
N ASP A 113 0.29 -1.73 -10.80
CA ASP A 113 0.45 -0.37 -11.36
C ASP A 113 -0.76 0.15 -12.14
N ASP A 114 -1.92 -0.50 -12.02
CA ASP A 114 -3.13 -0.02 -12.68
C ASP A 114 -3.67 1.25 -11.99
N PRO A 115 -3.93 2.35 -12.72
CA PRO A 115 -4.49 3.58 -12.16
C PRO A 115 -5.84 3.40 -11.45
N TYR A 116 -6.57 2.34 -11.79
CA TYR A 116 -7.87 2.00 -11.19
C TYR A 116 -7.79 0.86 -10.17
N GLU A 117 -6.58 0.46 -9.78
CA GLU A 117 -6.36 -0.52 -8.72
C GLU A 117 -6.83 0.04 -7.38
N ARG A 118 -7.51 -0.80 -6.62
CA ARG A 118 -7.87 -0.53 -5.22
C ARG A 118 -6.90 -1.25 -4.32
N PHE A 119 -6.40 -0.53 -3.38
CA PHE A 119 -5.50 -1.04 -2.36
C PHE A 119 -6.17 -0.98 -0.99
N GLU A 120 -5.79 -1.87 -0.13
CA GLU A 120 -6.05 -1.77 1.29
C GLU A 120 -4.80 -1.26 1.99
N ILE A 121 -4.98 -0.36 2.96
CA ILE A 121 -3.91 0.21 3.77
C ILE A 121 -4.43 0.54 5.16
N GLN A 122 -3.61 0.32 6.18
CA GLN A 122 -3.93 0.72 7.54
C GLN A 122 -3.64 2.21 7.74
N SER A 123 -4.44 2.87 8.54
CA SER A 123 -4.20 4.26 8.96
C SER A 123 -3.38 4.32 10.24
N ASN A 124 -2.43 5.26 10.31
CA ASN A 124 -1.60 5.54 11.49
C ASN A 124 -2.33 6.27 12.62
N LYS A 125 -3.62 6.55 12.49
CA LYS A 125 -4.38 7.27 13.52
C LYS A 125 -4.61 6.40 14.74
N THR A 126 -4.17 6.88 15.89
CA THR A 126 -4.28 6.20 17.19
C THR A 126 -5.58 6.51 17.95
N SER A 127 -6.49 7.24 17.33
CA SER A 127 -7.81 7.60 17.87
C SER A 127 -8.94 7.19 16.92
N ALA A 128 -10.18 7.43 17.32
CA ALA A 128 -11.36 7.07 16.54
C ALA A 128 -11.37 7.67 15.13
N HIS A 129 -11.69 6.85 14.15
CA HIS A 129 -12.00 7.26 12.78
C HIS A 129 -13.48 7.61 12.62
N ALA A 130 -13.80 8.38 11.59
CA ALA A 130 -15.15 8.77 11.24
C ALA A 130 -15.51 8.39 9.82
N GLN A 131 -16.81 8.22 9.54
CA GLN A 131 -17.31 7.97 8.17
C GLN A 131 -16.93 9.10 7.21
N THR A 132 -16.73 10.32 7.72
CA THR A 132 -16.31 11.50 6.96
C THR A 132 -14.87 11.44 6.42
N ASP A 133 -14.09 10.42 6.80
CA ASP A 133 -12.76 10.18 6.23
C ASP A 133 -12.85 9.55 4.82
N VAL A 134 -13.98 8.93 4.49
CA VAL A 134 -14.25 8.40 3.16
C VAL A 134 -14.40 9.55 2.15
N PHE A 135 -13.81 9.39 0.97
CA PHE A 135 -13.69 10.36 -0.12
C PHE A 135 -12.73 11.54 0.12
N LYS A 136 -12.00 11.56 1.24
CA LYS A 136 -10.87 12.46 1.43
C LYS A 136 -9.58 11.86 0.85
N ASN A 137 -8.60 12.74 0.64
CA ASN A 137 -7.27 12.38 0.19
C ASN A 137 -6.27 12.46 1.36
N PHE A 138 -5.25 11.60 1.31
CA PHE A 138 -4.22 11.48 2.35
C PHE A 138 -2.89 11.17 1.69
N ASN A 139 -1.78 11.54 2.33
CA ASN A 139 -0.47 11.05 1.93
C ASN A 139 -0.17 9.70 2.58
N ILE A 140 0.76 8.98 2.00
CA ILE A 140 1.33 7.78 2.61
C ILE A 140 2.37 8.19 3.65
N GLU A 141 2.46 7.44 4.73
CA GLU A 141 3.59 7.46 5.67
C GLU A 141 4.46 6.25 5.38
N VAL A 142 5.70 6.51 4.97
CA VAL A 142 6.66 5.46 4.63
C VAL A 142 7.49 5.15 5.86
N THR A 143 7.38 3.93 6.33
CA THR A 143 8.15 3.38 7.44
C THR A 143 8.93 2.15 7.01
N ALA A 144 10.07 1.92 7.65
CA ALA A 144 10.83 0.70 7.39
C ALA A 144 9.98 -0.54 7.65
N GLY A 145 9.96 -1.45 6.69
CA GLY A 145 9.16 -2.67 6.79
C GLY A 145 9.65 -3.66 7.84
N ASN A 146 8.97 -4.77 7.95
CA ASN A 146 9.34 -5.85 8.87
C ASN A 146 10.43 -6.73 8.24
N ALA A 147 11.64 -6.68 8.80
CA ALA A 147 12.78 -7.45 8.30
C ALA A 147 12.62 -8.98 8.43
N ALA A 148 11.73 -9.47 9.30
CA ALA A 148 11.53 -10.91 9.50
C ALA A 148 10.73 -11.57 8.37
N ASN A 149 9.75 -10.85 7.79
CA ASN A 149 8.89 -11.35 6.73
C ASN A 149 8.97 -10.53 5.43
N ASN A 150 9.77 -9.45 5.44
CA ASN A 150 9.97 -8.52 4.33
C ASN A 150 8.67 -7.87 3.81
N VAL A 151 7.71 -7.63 4.70
CA VAL A 151 6.46 -6.92 4.40
C VAL A 151 6.57 -5.47 4.83
N SER A 152 6.01 -4.57 4.03
CA SER A 152 5.89 -3.14 4.32
C SER A 152 5.22 -2.88 5.68
N LYS A 153 5.53 -1.72 6.26
CA LYS A 153 4.80 -1.13 7.39
C LYS A 153 4.35 0.29 7.08
N SER A 154 4.33 0.64 5.80
CA SER A 154 3.80 1.94 5.38
C SER A 154 2.30 2.03 5.68
N GLU A 155 1.85 3.23 6.05
CA GLU A 155 0.50 3.50 6.50
C GLU A 155 -0.09 4.71 5.79
N LEU A 156 -1.41 4.84 5.84
CA LEU A 156 -2.09 6.07 5.45
C LEU A 156 -1.87 7.11 6.56
N ASN A 157 -1.24 8.25 6.22
CA ASN A 157 -0.98 9.34 7.16
C ASN A 157 -2.26 10.18 7.36
N HIS A 158 -3.00 9.90 8.42
CA HIS A 158 -4.28 10.56 8.69
C HIS A 158 -4.13 12.06 8.99
N SER A 159 -2.96 12.52 9.46
CA SER A 159 -2.72 13.94 9.75
C SER A 159 -2.72 14.83 8.49
N THR A 160 -2.55 14.21 7.31
CA THR A 160 -2.52 14.88 6.00
C THR A 160 -3.88 14.99 5.32
N SER A 161 -4.97 14.69 6.04
CA SER A 161 -6.34 14.73 5.51
C SER A 161 -6.66 16.02 4.76
N THR A 162 -7.06 15.91 3.50
CA THR A 162 -7.39 17.04 2.64
C THR A 162 -8.47 16.70 1.62
N THR A 163 -9.11 17.74 1.07
CA THR A 163 -9.97 17.61 -0.13
C THR A 163 -9.21 17.98 -1.41
N GLY A 164 -7.98 18.45 -1.27
CA GLY A 164 -7.10 18.80 -2.37
C GLY A 164 -6.21 17.65 -2.82
N THR A 165 -5.04 18.00 -3.31
CA THR A 165 -4.06 17.03 -3.84
C THR A 165 -3.38 16.28 -2.71
N ALA A 166 -3.38 14.95 -2.78
CA ALA A 166 -2.59 14.04 -1.95
C ALA A 166 -2.49 12.68 -2.65
N GLN A 167 -1.56 11.85 -2.25
CA GLN A 167 -1.18 10.63 -2.96
C GLN A 167 -2.28 9.57 -3.03
N LEU A 168 -3.07 9.41 -1.97
CA LEU A 168 -4.08 8.38 -1.82
C LEU A 168 -5.48 9.00 -1.68
N LYS A 169 -6.48 8.40 -2.30
CA LYS A 169 -7.90 8.73 -2.11
C LYS A 169 -8.61 7.57 -1.43
N VAL A 170 -9.23 7.82 -0.30
CA VAL A 170 -10.06 6.82 0.39
C VAL A 170 -11.36 6.64 -0.39
N THR A 171 -11.64 5.40 -0.80
CA THR A 171 -12.87 5.02 -1.53
C THR A 171 -13.86 4.27 -0.66
N GLY A 172 -13.39 3.75 0.47
CA GLY A 172 -14.22 3.02 1.42
C GLY A 172 -13.43 2.52 2.63
N ILE A 173 -14.13 1.79 3.46
CA ILE A 173 -13.57 1.13 4.64
C ILE A 173 -13.42 -0.35 4.29
N SER A 174 -12.34 -0.96 4.75
CA SER A 174 -12.14 -2.41 4.59
C SER A 174 -13.27 -3.20 5.26
N THR A 175 -13.58 -4.34 4.67
CA THR A 175 -14.54 -5.30 5.24
C THR A 175 -13.86 -6.37 6.10
N GLU A 176 -12.55 -6.28 6.32
CA GLU A 176 -11.82 -7.20 7.18
C GLU A 176 -12.32 -7.12 8.63
N ILE A 177 -12.67 -8.27 9.17
CA ILE A 177 -13.34 -8.36 10.48
C ILE A 177 -12.51 -7.74 11.62
N GLU A 178 -11.19 -7.80 11.53
CA GLU A 178 -10.30 -7.34 12.61
C GLU A 178 -10.01 -5.84 12.58
N ASN A 179 -10.14 -5.18 11.39
CA ASN A 179 -9.73 -3.79 11.20
C ASN A 179 -10.76 -2.93 10.45
N SER A 180 -12.06 -3.24 10.62
CA SER A 180 -13.18 -2.52 9.99
C SER A 180 -14.05 -1.72 10.96
N THR A 181 -13.66 -1.64 12.22
CA THR A 181 -14.47 -0.96 13.25
C THR A 181 -14.27 0.56 13.17
N ILE A 182 -15.27 1.28 12.62
CA ILE A 182 -15.33 2.74 12.69
C ILE A 182 -15.44 3.15 14.18
N GLY A 183 -14.80 4.26 14.52
CA GLY A 183 -14.76 4.72 15.91
C GLY A 183 -13.63 4.10 16.73
N ALA A 184 -12.80 3.26 16.14
CA ALA A 184 -11.56 2.75 16.72
C ALA A 184 -10.33 3.30 15.99
N ALA A 185 -9.15 3.17 16.59
CA ALA A 185 -7.85 3.45 15.99
C ALA A 185 -7.49 2.42 14.90
N ASN A 186 -6.44 2.67 14.14
CA ASN A 186 -5.80 1.71 13.21
C ASN A 186 -6.79 1.06 12.23
N LEU A 187 -7.71 1.86 11.67
CA LEU A 187 -8.71 1.39 10.71
C LEU A 187 -8.06 1.09 9.37
N ASN A 188 -8.43 -0.02 8.75
CA ASN A 188 -8.04 -0.30 7.37
C ASN A 188 -8.98 0.41 6.40
N PHE A 189 -8.42 1.17 5.49
CA PHE A 189 -9.13 1.83 4.41
C PHE A 189 -8.91 1.14 3.07
N VAL A 190 -9.92 1.22 2.22
CA VAL A 190 -9.78 0.94 0.80
C VAL A 190 -9.47 2.26 0.09
N VAL A 191 -8.35 2.30 -0.60
CA VAL A 191 -7.84 3.50 -1.28
C VAL A 191 -7.55 3.23 -2.75
N MET A 192 -7.45 4.31 -3.51
CA MET A 192 -6.84 4.34 -4.84
C MET A 192 -5.68 5.32 -4.81
N ILE A 193 -4.69 5.14 -5.67
CA ILE A 193 -3.65 6.16 -5.88
C ILE A 193 -4.31 7.34 -6.61
N ASN A 194 -4.35 8.48 -5.95
CA ASN A 194 -4.94 9.71 -6.49
C ASN A 194 -3.97 10.43 -7.43
N GLU A 195 -2.71 10.53 -7.00
CA GLU A 195 -1.60 11.06 -7.81
C GLU A 195 -0.85 9.89 -8.44
N HIS A 196 -1.48 9.22 -9.41
CA HIS A 196 -0.90 8.10 -10.12
C HIS A 196 -0.10 8.57 -11.32
N LEU A 197 1.11 8.00 -11.54
CA LEU A 197 2.01 8.38 -12.64
C LEU A 197 1.34 8.25 -14.02
N TYR A 198 0.52 7.23 -14.22
CA TYR A 198 -0.21 7.01 -15.48
C TYR A 198 -1.53 7.75 -15.60
N ASN A 199 -1.85 8.65 -14.67
CA ASN A 199 -3.01 9.51 -14.82
C ASN A 199 -2.74 10.53 -15.92
N ALA A 200 -3.65 10.62 -16.90
CA ALA A 200 -3.51 11.52 -18.06
C ALA A 200 -3.36 13.02 -17.74
N LYS A 201 -3.62 13.42 -16.49
CA LYS A 201 -3.45 14.79 -16.02
C LYS A 201 -2.04 15.08 -15.48
N ASN A 202 -1.22 14.05 -15.29
CA ASN A 202 0.10 14.20 -14.71
C ASN A 202 1.15 14.37 -15.81
N ASN A 203 2.15 15.20 -15.56
CA ASN A 203 3.32 15.32 -16.42
C ASN A 203 4.20 14.07 -16.25
N GLY A 204 4.99 13.78 -17.30
CA GLY A 204 6.06 12.80 -17.17
C GLY A 204 7.17 13.29 -16.21
N ILE A 205 8.07 12.40 -15.88
CA ILE A 205 9.23 12.65 -15.02
C ILE A 205 10.44 13.08 -15.83
#